data_ed89934c4d2f21b837d9c74e1c1c2198
#
_entry.id   ed89934c4d2f21b837d9c74e1c1c2198
#
_cell.length_a   1.000
_cell.length_b   1.000
_cell.length_c   1.000
_cell.angle_alpha   90.00
_cell.angle_beta   90.00
_cell.angle_gamma   90.00
#
_symmetry.space_group_name_H-M   'P 1'
#
loop_
_entity.id
_entity.type
_entity.pdbx_description
1 polymer ?
#
loop_
_entity_poly.entity_id
_entity_poly.type
_entity_poly.pdbx_seq_one_letter_code
_entity_poly.pdbx_strand_id
1 'polypeptide(L)'
;MKFLIYSIVLLFSANTVIAADATVEMHNKIGKESMVYSKKIVKINIGDTVFWKSVDKGHNVEFIKKKGIPKGAKKFKSKVSKDAQYTFTIPGIYAYWCTPHKNMGMIGFVIVGGNLDNLESIRKIKYRGKSKKIARKLVKKITTN
;
A
#
# COMPACT_ATOMS: atom_id res chain seq x y z
N MET A 1 64.35 12.04 4.97
CA MET A 1 62.95 12.01 5.49
C MET A 1 62.07 11.40 4.43
N LYS A 2 61.54 10.16 4.67
CA LYS A 2 60.63 9.47 3.75
C LYS A 2 59.21 9.68 4.28
N PHE A 3 58.37 10.40 3.54
CA PHE A 3 56.96 10.54 3.85
C PHE A 3 56.20 9.33 3.30
N LEU A 4 55.65 8.50 4.20
CA LEU A 4 54.70 7.44 3.83
C LEU A 4 53.33 8.08 3.68
N ILE A 5 52.78 8.08 2.46
CA ILE A 5 51.41 8.50 2.18
C ILE A 5 50.52 7.25 2.35
N TYR A 6 49.74 7.21 3.44
CA TYR A 6 48.71 6.20 3.63
C TYR A 6 47.46 6.60 2.82
N SER A 7 47.23 5.90 1.70
CA SER A 7 45.96 6.02 0.96
C SER A 7 44.85 5.29 1.74
N ILE A 8 43.95 6.04 2.31
CA ILE A 8 42.71 5.50 2.91
C ILE A 8 41.75 5.17 1.77
N VAL A 9 41.54 3.88 1.49
CA VAL A 9 40.50 3.41 0.57
C VAL A 9 39.19 3.38 1.35
N LEU A 10 38.31 4.35 1.08
CA LEU A 10 36.93 4.30 1.57
C LEU A 10 36.15 3.24 0.77
N LEU A 11 35.86 2.10 1.39
CA LEU A 11 34.96 1.09 0.87
C LEU A 11 33.52 1.61 1.03
N PHE A 12 32.94 2.10 -0.05
CA PHE A 12 31.50 2.38 -0.14
C PHE A 12 30.76 1.05 -0.23
N SER A 13 30.21 0.57 0.88
CA SER A 13 29.25 -0.55 0.87
C SER A 13 27.95 -0.08 0.24
N ALA A 14 27.72 -0.43 -1.02
CA ALA A 14 26.41 -0.25 -1.65
C ALA A 14 25.43 -1.24 -1.00
N ASN A 15 24.56 -0.74 -0.12
CA ASN A 15 23.42 -1.51 0.36
C ASN A 15 22.45 -1.71 -0.81
N THR A 16 22.46 -2.90 -1.40
CA THR A 16 21.43 -3.30 -2.36
C THR A 16 20.11 -3.48 -1.60
N VAL A 17 19.20 -2.51 -1.74
CA VAL A 17 17.83 -2.66 -1.28
C VAL A 17 17.18 -3.71 -2.19
N ILE A 18 16.96 -4.90 -1.66
CA ILE A 18 16.20 -5.94 -2.37
C ILE A 18 14.75 -5.50 -2.33
N ALA A 19 14.15 -5.31 -3.52
CA ALA A 19 12.72 -5.02 -3.64
C ALA A 19 11.91 -6.17 -3.02
N ALA A 20 11.05 -5.87 -2.06
CA ALA A 20 10.17 -6.84 -1.41
C ALA A 20 8.76 -6.70 -1.99
N ASP A 21 8.55 -7.31 -3.16
CA ASP A 21 7.22 -7.33 -3.79
C ASP A 21 6.18 -8.01 -2.89
N ALA A 22 4.98 -7.45 -2.86
CA ALA A 22 3.89 -7.98 -2.05
C ALA A 22 2.71 -8.39 -2.92
N THR A 23 2.11 -9.55 -2.60
CA THR A 23 0.89 -10.03 -3.24
C THR A 23 -0.31 -9.86 -2.30
N VAL A 24 -1.40 -9.34 -2.85
CA VAL A 24 -2.71 -9.20 -2.23
C VAL A 24 -3.73 -9.91 -3.10
N GLU A 25 -4.51 -10.80 -2.54
CA GLU A 25 -5.55 -11.53 -3.27
C GLU A 25 -6.91 -10.87 -3.06
N MET A 26 -7.76 -10.93 -4.08
CA MET A 26 -9.12 -10.38 -4.08
C MET A 26 -10.13 -11.53 -4.04
N HIS A 27 -10.90 -11.61 -2.94
CA HIS A 27 -11.80 -12.73 -2.67
C HIS A 27 -13.23 -12.30 -2.39
N ASN A 28 -14.17 -13.14 -2.80
CA ASN A 28 -15.56 -13.03 -2.36
C ASN A 28 -15.69 -13.33 -0.86
N LYS A 29 -14.87 -14.27 -0.34
CA LYS A 29 -14.92 -14.67 1.08
C LYS A 29 -13.58 -15.22 1.56
N ILE A 30 -13.17 -14.82 2.75
CA ILE A 30 -12.09 -15.45 3.52
C ILE A 30 -12.59 -15.64 4.95
N GLY A 31 -12.76 -16.89 5.37
CA GLY A 31 -13.33 -17.21 6.67
C GLY A 31 -14.73 -16.60 6.85
N LYS A 32 -14.90 -15.71 7.83
CA LYS A 32 -16.17 -15.01 8.11
C LYS A 32 -16.30 -13.67 7.37
N GLU A 33 -15.27 -13.22 6.67
CA GLU A 33 -15.27 -11.93 5.97
C GLU A 33 -15.66 -12.12 4.50
N SER A 34 -16.56 -11.27 4.01
CA SER A 34 -17.01 -11.25 2.62
C SER A 34 -16.48 -9.99 1.92
N MET A 35 -16.24 -10.10 0.60
CA MET A 35 -15.71 -9.02 -0.24
C MET A 35 -14.45 -8.43 0.39
N VAL A 36 -13.34 -9.17 0.30
CA VAL A 36 -12.16 -8.93 1.11
C VAL A 36 -10.85 -9.03 0.33
N TYR A 37 -9.90 -8.16 0.65
CA TYR A 37 -8.50 -8.32 0.30
C TYR A 37 -7.80 -9.21 1.33
N SER A 38 -6.98 -10.16 0.89
CA SER A 38 -6.26 -11.10 1.78
C SER A 38 -5.36 -10.38 2.77
N LYS A 39 -4.79 -9.23 2.38
CA LYS A 39 -4.02 -8.32 3.22
C LYS A 39 -4.64 -6.94 3.15
N LYS A 40 -5.09 -6.40 4.29
CA LYS A 40 -5.71 -5.07 4.35
C LYS A 40 -4.70 -3.95 4.64
N ILE A 41 -3.54 -4.28 5.17
CA ILE A 41 -2.39 -3.38 5.34
C ILE A 41 -1.17 -4.09 4.77
N VAL A 42 -0.49 -3.42 3.86
CA VAL A 42 0.78 -3.86 3.26
C VAL A 42 1.83 -2.80 3.55
N LYS A 43 2.99 -3.20 4.06
CA LYS A 43 4.14 -2.32 4.28
C LYS A 43 5.23 -2.71 3.29
N ILE A 44 5.72 -1.75 2.52
CA ILE A 44 6.73 -1.93 1.48
C ILE A 44 7.75 -0.79 1.50
N ASN A 45 8.87 -1.00 0.82
CA ASN A 45 9.86 0.03 0.57
C ASN A 45 9.50 0.88 -0.66
N ILE A 46 10.17 2.02 -0.80
CA ILE A 46 10.10 2.83 -2.02
C ILE A 46 10.72 2.01 -3.17
N GLY A 47 10.01 1.93 -4.30
CA GLY A 47 10.42 1.16 -5.48
C GLY A 47 9.81 -0.24 -5.55
N ASP A 48 9.21 -0.76 -4.47
CA ASP A 48 8.55 -2.06 -4.47
C ASP A 48 7.23 -2.02 -5.25
N THR A 49 6.79 -3.21 -5.68
CA THR A 49 5.54 -3.42 -6.41
C THR A 49 4.56 -4.23 -5.57
N VAL A 50 3.29 -3.81 -5.57
CA VAL A 50 2.19 -4.63 -5.07
C VAL A 50 1.44 -5.23 -6.24
N PHE A 51 1.24 -6.54 -6.18
CA PHE A 51 0.44 -7.32 -7.12
C PHE A 51 -0.91 -7.65 -6.49
N TRP A 52 -2.02 -7.31 -7.15
CA TRP A 52 -3.36 -7.74 -6.76
C TRP A 52 -3.83 -8.85 -7.68
N LYS A 53 -4.06 -10.04 -7.12
CA LYS A 53 -4.57 -11.22 -7.82
C LYS A 53 -6.08 -11.28 -7.76
N SER A 54 -6.74 -11.38 -8.90
CA SER A 54 -8.19 -11.60 -9.01
C SER A 54 -8.49 -13.09 -8.85
N VAL A 55 -8.49 -13.57 -7.60
CA VAL A 55 -8.84 -14.98 -7.30
C VAL A 55 -10.31 -15.21 -7.61
N ASP A 56 -11.19 -14.35 -7.10
CA ASP A 56 -12.59 -14.32 -7.47
C ASP A 56 -12.87 -13.15 -8.44
N LYS A 57 -13.90 -13.33 -9.28
CA LYS A 57 -14.36 -12.31 -10.22
C LYS A 57 -15.16 -11.20 -9.50
N GLY A 58 -15.31 -10.06 -10.15
CA GLY A 58 -16.11 -8.93 -9.65
C GLY A 58 -15.34 -7.92 -8.81
N HIS A 59 -14.02 -8.08 -8.69
CA HIS A 59 -13.17 -7.20 -7.89
C HIS A 59 -12.21 -6.37 -8.72
N ASN A 60 -11.80 -5.23 -8.16
CA ASN A 60 -10.74 -4.37 -8.68
C ASN A 60 -10.04 -3.61 -7.55
N VAL A 61 -9.05 -2.81 -7.92
CA VAL A 61 -8.32 -1.89 -7.04
C VAL A 61 -8.48 -0.48 -7.56
N GLU A 62 -8.94 0.43 -6.74
CA GLU A 62 -8.98 1.86 -7.05
C GLU A 62 -8.41 2.67 -5.89
N PHE A 63 -7.38 3.48 -6.16
CA PHE A 63 -6.85 4.42 -5.16
C PHE A 63 -7.88 5.51 -4.87
N ILE A 64 -8.06 5.81 -3.59
CA ILE A 64 -9.01 6.84 -3.16
C ILE A 64 -8.42 8.21 -3.47
N LYS A 65 -9.01 8.91 -4.44
CA LYS A 65 -8.53 10.20 -4.94
C LYS A 65 -8.48 11.28 -3.84
N LYS A 66 -7.65 12.28 -4.04
CA LYS A 66 -7.45 13.47 -3.19
C LYS A 66 -6.88 13.17 -1.81
N LYS A 67 -7.61 12.48 -0.94
CA LYS A 67 -7.23 12.25 0.46
C LYS A 67 -6.52 10.93 0.70
N GLY A 68 -6.65 9.98 -0.22
CA GLY A 68 -6.22 8.60 -0.04
C GLY A 68 -4.84 8.29 -0.58
N ILE A 69 -4.15 9.22 -1.20
CA ILE A 69 -2.80 9.04 -1.75
C ILE A 69 -1.89 10.21 -1.37
N PRO A 70 -0.56 10.01 -1.30
CA PRO A 70 0.40 11.08 -1.07
C PRO A 70 0.36 12.15 -2.17
N LYS A 71 0.79 13.37 -1.83
CA LYS A 71 0.95 14.46 -2.81
C LYS A 71 1.92 14.03 -3.93
N GLY A 72 1.55 14.26 -5.16
CA GLY A 72 2.33 13.89 -6.34
C GLY A 72 2.13 12.44 -6.83
N ALA A 73 1.49 11.58 -6.05
CA ALA A 73 1.19 10.22 -6.48
C ALA A 73 0.13 10.18 -7.59
N LYS A 74 0.32 9.26 -8.54
CA LYS A 74 -0.61 9.07 -9.65
C LYS A 74 -1.88 8.34 -9.19
N LYS A 75 -3.00 8.69 -9.81
CA LYS A 75 -4.26 7.95 -9.67
C LYS A 75 -4.10 6.56 -10.29
N PHE A 76 -4.71 5.56 -9.66
CA PHE A 76 -4.71 4.20 -10.16
C PHE A 76 -6.11 3.59 -10.03
N LYS A 77 -6.52 2.87 -11.06
CA LYS A 77 -7.74 2.06 -11.08
C LYS A 77 -7.56 0.89 -12.04
N SER A 78 -7.66 -0.32 -11.52
CA SER A 78 -7.57 -1.53 -12.33
C SER A 78 -8.90 -1.87 -12.98
N LYS A 79 -8.85 -2.72 -14.02
CA LYS A 79 -10.04 -3.35 -14.60
C LYS A 79 -10.63 -4.35 -13.61
N VAL A 80 -11.97 -4.51 -13.64
CA VAL A 80 -12.67 -5.52 -12.82
C VAL A 80 -12.33 -6.93 -13.32
N SER A 81 -12.19 -7.88 -12.40
CA SER A 81 -11.90 -9.30 -12.67
C SER A 81 -10.56 -9.55 -13.39
N LYS A 82 -9.61 -8.64 -13.22
CA LYS A 82 -8.26 -8.76 -13.77
C LYS A 82 -7.23 -8.56 -12.67
N ASP A 83 -6.10 -9.26 -12.81
CA ASP A 83 -4.90 -8.98 -12.02
C ASP A 83 -4.43 -7.55 -12.28
N ALA A 84 -3.80 -6.98 -11.27
CA ALA A 84 -3.29 -5.62 -11.34
C ALA A 84 -1.96 -5.50 -10.58
N GLN A 85 -1.15 -4.52 -10.95
CA GLN A 85 0.08 -4.20 -10.23
C GLN A 85 0.34 -2.70 -10.23
N TYR A 86 1.06 -2.24 -9.23
CA TYR A 86 1.51 -0.86 -9.15
C TYR A 86 2.86 -0.78 -8.42
N THR A 87 3.82 -0.08 -9.01
CA THR A 87 5.13 0.19 -8.40
C THR A 87 5.09 1.52 -7.68
N PHE A 88 5.47 1.53 -6.41
CA PHE A 88 5.33 2.66 -5.50
C PHE A 88 6.64 3.44 -5.39
N THR A 89 6.71 4.60 -6.01
CA THR A 89 7.91 5.47 -6.02
C THR A 89 7.82 6.66 -5.07
N ILE A 90 6.64 6.98 -4.58
CA ILE A 90 6.41 8.11 -3.65
C ILE A 90 6.05 7.54 -2.28
N PRO A 91 6.79 7.90 -1.20
CA PRO A 91 6.49 7.43 0.15
C PRO A 91 5.18 7.99 0.69
N GLY A 92 4.54 7.24 1.59
CA GLY A 92 3.29 7.63 2.24
C GLY A 92 2.26 6.51 2.26
N ILE A 93 1.05 6.84 2.69
CA ILE A 93 -0.08 5.91 2.79
C ILE A 93 -0.95 6.01 1.56
N TYR A 94 -1.20 4.88 0.91
CA TYR A 94 -2.13 4.73 -0.20
C TYR A 94 -3.36 3.96 0.26
N ALA A 95 -4.48 4.65 0.40
CA ALA A 95 -5.77 4.03 0.67
C ALA A 95 -6.45 3.61 -0.63
N TYR A 96 -6.95 2.39 -0.68
CA TYR A 96 -7.65 1.86 -1.84
C TYR A 96 -8.90 1.07 -1.44
N TRP A 97 -9.78 0.87 -2.40
CA TRP A 97 -10.99 0.06 -2.27
C TRP A 97 -11.27 -0.74 -3.53
N CYS A 98 -12.15 -1.71 -3.41
CA CYS A 98 -12.83 -2.33 -4.54
C CYS A 98 -14.03 -1.47 -4.92
N THR A 99 -14.08 -0.95 -6.15
CA THR A 99 -15.13 -0.01 -6.59
C THR A 99 -16.55 -0.55 -6.35
N PRO A 100 -16.91 -1.80 -6.77
CA PRO A 100 -18.23 -2.37 -6.51
C PRO A 100 -18.52 -2.60 -5.02
N HIS A 101 -17.49 -2.92 -4.21
CA HIS A 101 -17.67 -3.36 -2.82
C HIS A 101 -17.14 -2.37 -1.77
N LYS A 102 -16.91 -1.11 -2.16
CA LYS A 102 -16.33 -0.05 -1.31
C LYS A 102 -17.11 0.25 -0.01
N ASN A 103 -18.40 -0.09 0.04
CA ASN A 103 -19.22 0.08 1.23
C ASN A 103 -19.36 -1.22 2.05
N MET A 104 -18.91 -2.35 1.51
CA MET A 104 -19.03 -3.68 2.11
C MET A 104 -17.83 -4.07 2.97
N GLY A 105 -16.79 -3.24 3.03
CA GLY A 105 -15.58 -3.49 3.81
C GLY A 105 -14.36 -3.86 2.97
N MET A 106 -14.48 -3.92 1.65
CA MET A 106 -13.35 -4.24 0.76
C MET A 106 -12.47 -3.02 0.52
N ILE A 107 -11.64 -2.75 1.51
CA ILE A 107 -10.70 -1.62 1.56
C ILE A 107 -9.34 -2.10 2.03
N GLY A 108 -8.29 -1.37 1.65
CA GLY A 108 -6.92 -1.65 2.08
C GLY A 108 -6.04 -0.42 2.08
N PHE A 109 -4.83 -0.58 2.63
CA PHE A 109 -3.79 0.44 2.70
C PHE A 109 -2.45 -0.16 2.31
N VAL A 110 -1.67 0.59 1.52
CA VAL A 110 -0.25 0.34 1.31
C VAL A 110 0.52 1.46 1.99
N ILE A 111 1.50 1.11 2.83
CA ILE A 111 2.39 2.04 3.51
C ILE A 111 3.77 1.91 2.88
N VAL A 112 4.23 2.97 2.24
CA VAL A 112 5.45 3.01 1.46
C VAL A 112 6.54 3.74 2.24
N GLY A 113 7.70 3.07 2.43
CA GLY A 113 8.86 3.64 3.12
C GLY A 113 8.61 3.98 4.59
N GLY A 114 7.62 3.36 5.24
CA GLY A 114 7.24 3.67 6.62
C GLY A 114 6.71 5.10 6.83
N ASN A 115 6.48 5.85 5.75
CA ASN A 115 6.08 7.26 5.83
C ASN A 115 4.58 7.41 6.12
N LEU A 116 4.25 8.20 7.14
CA LEU A 116 2.88 8.47 7.59
C LEU A 116 2.48 9.96 7.44
N ASP A 117 3.20 10.76 6.69
CA ASP A 117 2.99 12.22 6.59
C ASP A 117 1.58 12.61 6.13
N ASN A 118 0.94 11.77 5.32
CA ASN A 118 -0.43 12.01 4.86
C ASN A 118 -1.52 11.35 5.73
N LEU A 119 -1.19 10.86 6.94
CA LEU A 119 -2.12 10.17 7.83
C LEU A 119 -3.37 11.02 8.15
N GLU A 120 -3.19 12.32 8.41
CA GLU A 120 -4.32 13.21 8.69
C GLU A 120 -5.26 13.36 7.49
N SER A 121 -4.74 13.30 6.27
CA SER A 121 -5.56 13.25 5.05
C SER A 121 -6.34 11.93 4.96
N ILE A 122 -5.68 10.80 5.27
CA ILE A 122 -6.31 9.46 5.32
C ILE A 122 -7.47 9.42 6.33
N ARG A 123 -7.30 10.00 7.53
CA ARG A 123 -8.34 10.07 8.57
C ARG A 123 -9.59 10.83 8.11
N LYS A 124 -9.44 11.76 7.18
CA LYS A 124 -10.55 12.58 6.63
C LYS A 124 -11.30 11.90 5.47
N ILE A 125 -10.96 10.66 5.11
CA ILE A 125 -11.69 9.89 4.09
C ILE A 125 -13.05 9.49 4.66
N LYS A 126 -14.13 9.80 3.92
CA LYS A 126 -15.50 9.47 4.31
C LYS A 126 -15.89 8.10 3.77
N TYR A 127 -15.64 7.06 4.56
CA TYR A 127 -16.12 5.71 4.27
C TYR A 127 -17.60 5.57 4.65
N ARG A 128 -18.32 4.66 3.96
CA ARG A 128 -19.72 4.33 4.19
C ARG A 128 -19.89 2.85 4.52
N GLY A 129 -21.04 2.46 5.06
CA GLY A 129 -21.39 1.09 5.38
C GLY A 129 -20.38 0.41 6.31
N LYS A 130 -20.11 -0.87 6.08
CA LYS A 130 -19.13 -1.66 6.85
C LYS A 130 -17.72 -1.09 6.78
N SER A 131 -17.36 -0.45 5.66
CA SER A 131 -16.02 0.14 5.47
C SER A 131 -15.71 1.22 6.48
N LYS A 132 -16.70 1.95 7.02
CA LYS A 132 -16.47 2.98 8.05
C LYS A 132 -15.86 2.40 9.33
N LYS A 133 -16.39 1.27 9.82
CA LYS A 133 -15.87 0.59 11.03
C LYS A 133 -14.50 -0.05 10.78
N ILE A 134 -14.35 -0.68 9.61
CA ILE A 134 -13.11 -1.36 9.22
C ILE A 134 -11.99 -0.34 9.05
N ALA A 135 -12.21 0.78 8.34
CA ALA A 135 -11.23 1.84 8.15
C ALA A 135 -10.72 2.40 9.48
N ARG A 136 -11.60 2.66 10.45
CA ARG A 136 -11.20 3.13 11.79
C ARG A 136 -10.25 2.17 12.48
N LYS A 137 -10.55 0.85 12.42
CA LYS A 137 -9.69 -0.19 13.00
C LYS A 137 -8.32 -0.25 12.32
N LEU A 138 -8.30 -0.21 10.98
CA LEU A 138 -7.07 -0.28 10.20
C LEU A 138 -6.20 0.96 10.41
N VAL A 139 -6.78 2.16 10.40
CA VAL A 139 -6.05 3.41 10.68
C VAL A 139 -5.47 3.40 12.08
N LYS A 140 -6.20 2.93 13.10
CA LYS A 140 -5.65 2.74 14.45
C LYS A 140 -4.45 1.79 14.43
N LYS A 141 -4.56 0.64 13.74
CA LYS A 141 -3.47 -0.34 13.63
C LYS A 141 -2.22 0.23 12.93
N ILE A 142 -2.38 1.11 11.94
CA ILE A 142 -1.26 1.79 11.26
C ILE A 142 -0.47 2.66 12.25
N THR A 143 -1.13 3.25 13.25
CA THR A 143 -0.52 4.20 14.20
C THR A 143 0.03 3.54 15.47
N THR A 144 -0.27 2.27 15.72
CA THR A 144 0.16 1.56 16.95
C THR A 144 1.26 0.54 16.72
N ASN A 145 1.68 0.33 15.48
CA ASN A 145 2.78 -0.55 15.06
C ASN A 145 3.84 0.29 14.34
#